data_880b543b0108e011fd31e85f291475ce
#
_entry.id   880b543b0108e011fd31e85f291475ce
#
_cell.length_a   1.000
_cell.length_b   1.000
_cell.length_c   1.000
_cell.angle_alpha   90.00
_cell.angle_beta   90.00
_cell.angle_gamma   90.00
#
_symmetry.space_group_name_H-M   'P 1'
#
loop_
_entity.id
_entity.type
_entity.pdbx_description
1 polymer ?
#
loop_
_entity_poly.entity_id
_entity_poly.type
_entity_poly.pdbx_seq_one_letter_code
_entity_poly.pdbx_strand_id
1 'polypeptide(L)'
;MKGPLSARQGEPAAAGVAVARAGLLSAFDIATTASEVALVELRRLLAAWHAHEPGARLGHDPEALHQLRITARRIDATLGLFKQQLPMALLHARKTAKTVLRALGAARDLDVQLAELARYCAGLPEHERTAAEPLKARLEAERARARARMVRALDSEPTRRWLETLSLASAQASAGNGAFADRAMVVMPERVRCRFRKLRKSVRRLHTKSSMEDYHAVRRRAKQLRYAIESGASMFGKPADETLRALRRLQDKLGAHQDAYMSRNRLAALAADPANGLPPATLFLMGRLAEHHASTTAEARKTLTGSWRKVRGKRWRALRTKLGELSDTACEANNGAPAQPNRAHDAAIAAASLEHVPEPEPRSINH
;
A
#
# COMPACT_ATOMS: atom_id res chain seq x y z
N MET A 1 12.11 -0.11 -44.08
CA MET A 1 13.12 0.64 -43.28
C MET A 1 12.63 0.71 -41.84
N LYS A 2 13.33 0.04 -40.94
CA LYS A 2 13.02 0.02 -39.50
C LYS A 2 13.68 1.22 -38.83
N GLY A 3 12.89 2.19 -38.36
CA GLY A 3 13.37 3.29 -37.52
C GLY A 3 13.47 2.86 -36.06
N PRO A 4 14.42 3.39 -35.26
CA PRO A 4 14.68 2.93 -33.92
C PRO A 4 13.64 3.45 -32.92
N LEU A 5 13.18 2.57 -32.07
CA LEU A 5 12.35 2.83 -30.88
C LEU A 5 13.07 3.80 -29.94
N SER A 6 12.43 4.93 -29.70
CA SER A 6 12.79 5.96 -28.74
C SER A 6 13.07 5.39 -27.35
N ALA A 7 14.19 5.80 -26.81
CA ALA A 7 14.70 5.46 -25.49
C ALA A 7 13.68 5.75 -24.38
N ARG A 8 13.48 4.78 -23.52
CA ARG A 8 12.85 4.95 -22.21
C ARG A 8 13.69 5.93 -21.39
N GLN A 9 13.16 7.10 -21.12
CA GLN A 9 13.68 7.94 -20.06
C GLN A 9 13.31 7.26 -18.73
N GLY A 10 14.29 6.55 -18.19
CA GLY A 10 14.19 5.83 -16.92
C GLY A 10 14.37 6.77 -15.74
N GLU A 11 13.54 6.62 -14.79
CA GLU A 11 13.52 6.91 -13.37
C GLU A 11 14.83 7.43 -12.72
N PRO A 12 15.04 8.73 -12.51
CA PRO A 12 16.00 9.20 -11.52
C PRO A 12 15.44 9.22 -10.09
N ALA A 13 14.10 9.27 -9.91
CA ALA A 13 13.49 9.31 -8.58
C ALA A 13 13.53 7.99 -7.81
N ALA A 14 13.54 6.84 -8.50
CA ALA A 14 13.60 5.53 -7.86
C ALA A 14 14.98 5.22 -7.26
N ALA A 15 16.05 5.74 -7.83
CA ALA A 15 17.42 5.54 -7.34
C ALA A 15 17.68 6.31 -6.04
N GLY A 16 17.25 7.56 -5.93
CA GLY A 16 17.40 8.36 -4.71
C GLY A 16 16.65 7.78 -3.50
N VAL A 17 15.45 7.25 -3.73
CA VAL A 17 14.65 6.57 -2.69
C VAL A 17 15.29 5.23 -2.28
N ALA A 18 15.95 4.53 -3.21
CA ALA A 18 16.64 3.27 -2.91
C ALA A 18 17.89 3.49 -2.07
N VAL A 19 18.68 4.54 -2.33
CA VAL A 19 19.89 4.88 -1.57
C VAL A 19 19.56 5.36 -0.15
N ALA A 20 18.54 6.22 0.01
CA ALA A 20 18.05 6.62 1.33
C ALA A 20 17.47 5.44 2.15
N ARG A 21 16.90 4.43 1.47
CA ARG A 21 16.41 3.20 2.08
C ARG A 21 17.55 2.29 2.59
N ALA A 22 18.68 2.25 1.92
CA ALA A 22 19.85 1.46 2.31
C ALA A 22 20.53 2.02 3.56
N GLY A 23 20.60 3.33 3.73
CA GLY A 23 21.31 3.97 4.85
C GLY A 23 20.57 3.89 6.19
N LEU A 24 19.22 3.90 6.19
CA LEU A 24 18.40 3.86 7.42
C LEU A 24 18.08 2.44 7.91
N LEU A 25 18.29 1.41 7.07
CA LEU A 25 17.91 0.02 7.36
C LEU A 25 19.12 -0.93 7.38
N SER A 26 20.34 -0.41 7.45
CA SER A 26 21.58 -1.20 7.35
C SER A 26 21.91 -2.04 8.60
N ALA A 27 21.14 -1.93 9.69
CA ALA A 27 21.36 -2.71 10.90
C ALA A 27 20.07 -3.01 11.63
N PHE A 28 19.25 -3.94 11.11
CA PHE A 28 18.30 -4.62 12.00
C PHE A 28 19.12 -5.62 12.85
N ASP A 29 19.33 -5.24 14.08
CA ASP A 29 19.84 -6.15 15.10
C ASP A 29 18.80 -7.25 15.41
N ILE A 30 19.27 -8.39 15.91
CA ILE A 30 18.42 -9.50 16.38
C ILE A 30 17.39 -9.04 17.41
N ALA A 31 17.70 -7.99 18.19
CA ALA A 31 16.85 -7.39 19.17
C ALA A 31 15.72 -6.51 18.59
N THR A 32 15.84 -6.05 17.33
CA THR A 32 14.87 -5.11 16.73
C THR A 32 13.46 -5.66 16.74
N THR A 33 12.53 -4.89 17.29
CA THR A 33 11.10 -5.25 17.35
C THR A 33 10.36 -4.92 16.05
N ALA A 34 9.25 -5.61 15.82
CA ALA A 34 8.38 -5.30 14.68
C ALA A 34 7.71 -3.92 14.81
N SER A 35 7.53 -3.43 16.04
CA SER A 35 7.06 -2.07 16.31
C SER A 35 8.06 -1.03 15.82
N GLU A 36 9.34 -1.18 16.16
CA GLU A 36 10.41 -0.28 15.70
C GLU A 36 10.50 -0.23 14.18
N VAL A 37 10.45 -1.39 13.52
CA VAL A 37 10.39 -1.45 12.04
C VAL A 37 9.21 -0.66 11.49
N ALA A 38 8.03 -0.80 12.11
CA ALA A 38 6.83 -0.08 11.68
C ALA A 38 6.98 1.43 11.88
N LEU A 39 7.49 1.87 13.03
CA LEU A 39 7.64 3.30 13.36
C LEU A 39 8.69 3.99 12.50
N VAL A 40 9.83 3.32 12.23
CA VAL A 40 10.84 3.81 11.30
C VAL A 40 10.26 3.98 9.88
N GLU A 41 9.50 2.99 9.39
CA GLU A 41 8.84 3.10 8.08
C GLU A 41 7.78 4.20 8.07
N LEU A 42 6.99 4.36 9.14
CA LEU A 42 6.00 5.44 9.24
C LEU A 42 6.66 6.83 9.24
N ARG A 43 7.78 7.01 9.95
CA ARG A 43 8.57 8.25 9.93
C ARG A 43 9.03 8.60 8.51
N ARG A 44 9.58 7.63 7.80
CA ARG A 44 10.02 7.79 6.41
C ARG A 44 8.86 8.16 5.49
N LEU A 45 7.70 7.50 5.67
CA LEU A 45 6.51 7.77 4.88
C LEU A 45 5.91 9.14 5.19
N LEU A 46 5.98 9.60 6.43
CA LEU A 46 5.55 10.94 6.82
C LEU A 46 6.41 12.02 6.16
N ALA A 47 7.74 11.84 6.15
CA ALA A 47 8.63 12.73 5.42
C ALA A 47 8.32 12.78 3.91
N ALA A 48 8.05 11.62 3.29
CA ALA A 48 7.62 11.54 1.89
C ALA A 48 6.24 12.19 1.66
N TRP A 49 5.33 12.14 2.63
CA TRP A 49 4.06 12.85 2.58
C TRP A 49 4.29 14.36 2.47
N HIS A 50 5.05 14.94 3.38
CA HIS A 50 5.34 16.37 3.39
C HIS A 50 6.08 16.85 2.14
N ALA A 51 6.93 16.00 1.56
CA ALA A 51 7.62 16.31 0.31
C ALA A 51 6.69 16.39 -0.91
N HIS A 52 5.63 15.56 -0.96
CA HIS A 52 4.75 15.49 -2.12
C HIS A 52 3.45 16.28 -1.99
N GLU A 53 3.01 16.59 -0.78
CA GLU A 53 1.74 17.27 -0.53
C GLU A 53 1.65 18.66 -1.19
N PRO A 54 2.66 19.55 -1.10
CA PRO A 54 2.58 20.86 -1.74
C PRO A 54 2.36 20.78 -3.25
N GLY A 55 3.13 19.94 -3.95
CA GLY A 55 2.98 19.73 -5.40
C GLY A 55 1.62 19.12 -5.77
N ALA A 56 1.11 18.19 -4.94
CA ALA A 56 -0.22 17.62 -5.13
C ALA A 56 -1.34 18.66 -4.95
N ARG A 57 -1.17 19.63 -4.03
CA ARG A 57 -2.10 20.75 -3.82
C ARG A 57 -2.08 21.73 -5.00
N LEU A 58 -0.92 22.11 -5.48
CA LEU A 58 -0.77 23.00 -6.65
C LEU A 58 -1.39 22.35 -7.91
N GLY A 59 -1.14 21.08 -8.15
CA GLY A 59 -1.79 20.31 -9.20
C GLY A 59 -1.24 20.51 -10.60
N HIS A 60 -0.13 21.17 -10.75
CA HIS A 60 0.52 21.36 -12.02
C HIS A 60 1.18 20.05 -12.51
N ASP A 61 1.69 19.24 -11.56
CA ASP A 61 2.30 17.95 -11.84
C ASP A 61 1.43 16.79 -11.32
N PRO A 62 0.84 15.98 -12.22
CA PRO A 62 0.10 14.78 -11.83
C PRO A 62 0.93 13.74 -11.06
N GLU A 63 2.27 13.79 -11.19
CA GLU A 63 3.16 12.86 -10.49
C GLU A 63 3.21 13.15 -8.99
N ALA A 64 3.17 14.41 -8.56
CA ALA A 64 3.12 14.79 -7.15
C ALA A 64 1.89 14.16 -6.46
N LEU A 65 0.71 14.23 -7.09
CA LEU A 65 -0.51 13.57 -6.59
C LEU A 65 -0.37 12.04 -6.60
N HIS A 66 0.27 11.48 -7.62
CA HIS A 66 0.52 10.04 -7.71
C HIS A 66 1.40 9.56 -6.54
N GLN A 67 2.50 10.26 -6.25
CA GLN A 67 3.42 9.92 -5.16
C GLN A 67 2.77 10.12 -3.79
N LEU A 68 2.00 11.18 -3.58
CA LEU A 68 1.24 11.38 -2.35
C LEU A 68 0.24 10.23 -2.10
N ARG A 69 -0.46 9.78 -3.15
CA ARG A 69 -1.38 8.63 -3.09
C ARG A 69 -0.66 7.31 -2.78
N ILE A 70 0.53 7.10 -3.37
CA ILE A 70 1.37 5.93 -3.05
C ILE A 70 1.77 5.97 -1.57
N THR A 71 2.22 7.11 -1.08
CA THR A 71 2.63 7.33 0.32
C THR A 71 1.48 7.05 1.28
N ALA A 72 0.31 7.62 1.05
CA ALA A 72 -0.90 7.37 1.86
C ALA A 72 -1.29 5.87 1.89
N ARG A 73 -1.19 5.18 0.76
CA ARG A 73 -1.45 3.73 0.68
C ARG A 73 -0.42 2.91 1.45
N ARG A 74 0.84 3.34 1.45
CA ARG A 74 1.90 2.68 2.22
C ARG A 74 1.68 2.87 3.72
N ILE A 75 1.30 4.07 4.16
CA ILE A 75 0.93 4.34 5.55
C ILE A 75 -0.21 3.39 5.99
N ASP A 76 -1.34 3.33 5.26
CA ASP A 76 -2.45 2.40 5.58
C ASP A 76 -1.99 0.94 5.60
N ALA A 77 -1.12 0.55 4.67
CA ALA A 77 -0.60 -0.82 4.60
C ALA A 77 0.33 -1.15 5.76
N THR A 78 1.20 -0.24 6.20
CA THR A 78 2.08 -0.39 7.35
C THR A 78 1.27 -0.49 8.64
N LEU A 79 0.31 0.42 8.86
CA LEU A 79 -0.62 0.34 9.98
C LEU A 79 -1.39 -0.99 10.01
N GLY A 80 -1.80 -1.49 8.84
CA GLY A 80 -2.48 -2.79 8.74
C GLY A 80 -1.58 -4.01 8.87
N LEU A 81 -0.31 -3.91 8.49
CA LEU A 81 0.66 -4.99 8.61
C LEU A 81 1.08 -5.19 10.07
N PHE A 82 1.29 -4.11 10.79
CA PHE A 82 1.81 -4.09 12.16
C PHE A 82 0.74 -3.81 13.22
N LYS A 83 -0.54 -4.06 12.91
CA LYS A 83 -1.66 -3.72 13.79
C LYS A 83 -1.59 -4.29 15.22
N GLN A 84 -0.89 -5.41 15.41
CA GLN A 84 -0.75 -6.06 16.72
C GLN A 84 0.42 -5.49 17.55
N GLN A 85 1.34 -4.76 16.91
CA GLN A 85 2.53 -4.19 17.51
C GLN A 85 2.47 -2.65 17.61
N LEU A 86 1.41 -2.03 17.10
CA LEU A 86 1.27 -0.59 17.10
C LEU A 86 0.26 -0.13 18.14
N PRO A 87 0.47 1.03 18.79
CA PRO A 87 -0.48 1.63 19.73
C PRO A 87 -1.88 1.82 19.11
N MET A 88 -2.91 1.70 19.94
CA MET A 88 -4.32 1.84 19.53
C MET A 88 -4.62 3.20 18.88
N ALA A 89 -3.96 4.28 19.32
CA ALA A 89 -4.09 5.60 18.73
C ALA A 89 -3.79 5.59 17.21
N LEU A 90 -2.70 4.91 16.78
CA LEU A 90 -2.36 4.74 15.37
C LEU A 90 -3.38 3.89 14.60
N LEU A 91 -3.99 2.91 15.26
CA LEU A 91 -5.01 2.07 14.62
C LEU A 91 -6.33 2.82 14.41
N HIS A 92 -6.73 3.68 15.34
CA HIS A 92 -7.87 4.58 15.19
C HIS A 92 -7.63 5.59 14.05
N ALA A 93 -6.43 6.14 13.97
CA ALA A 93 -6.00 7.05 12.91
C ALA A 93 -6.12 6.44 11.49
N ARG A 94 -6.10 5.13 11.36
CA ARG A 94 -6.28 4.42 10.09
C ARG A 94 -7.63 4.68 9.40
N LYS A 95 -8.68 5.02 10.15
CA LYS A 95 -9.99 5.38 9.58
C LYS A 95 -9.90 6.66 8.75
N THR A 96 -9.19 7.67 9.26
CA THR A 96 -8.92 8.93 8.54
C THR A 96 -8.07 8.68 7.29
N ALA A 97 -7.02 7.87 7.38
CA ALA A 97 -6.19 7.49 6.23
C ALA A 97 -7.02 6.96 5.05
N LYS A 98 -8.07 6.17 5.30
CA LYS A 98 -8.96 5.67 4.24
C LYS A 98 -9.81 6.77 3.60
N THR A 99 -10.20 7.78 4.35
CA THR A 99 -10.96 8.94 3.81
C THR A 99 -10.07 9.78 2.91
N VAL A 100 -8.86 10.10 3.36
CA VAL A 100 -7.85 10.77 2.54
C VAL A 100 -7.53 9.98 1.27
N LEU A 101 -7.31 8.67 1.38
CA LEU A 101 -7.06 7.80 0.22
C LEU A 101 -8.18 7.82 -0.81
N ARG A 102 -9.44 7.93 -0.39
CA ARG A 102 -10.58 8.06 -1.32
C ARG A 102 -10.53 9.39 -2.07
N ALA A 103 -10.25 10.48 -1.38
CA ALA A 103 -10.17 11.81 -2.00
C ALA A 103 -9.01 11.91 -3.01
N LEU A 104 -7.80 11.46 -2.61
CA LEU A 104 -6.64 11.36 -3.50
C LEU A 104 -6.91 10.44 -4.69
N GLY A 105 -7.64 9.34 -4.45
CA GLY A 105 -8.02 8.37 -5.47
C GLY A 105 -8.89 8.99 -6.54
N ALA A 106 -9.96 9.67 -6.15
CA ALA A 106 -10.91 10.27 -7.08
C ALA A 106 -10.27 11.30 -8.02
N ALA A 107 -9.33 12.11 -7.50
CA ALA A 107 -8.59 13.07 -8.33
C ALA A 107 -7.61 12.34 -9.28
N ARG A 108 -6.84 11.38 -8.77
CA ARG A 108 -5.86 10.63 -9.59
C ARG A 108 -6.50 9.78 -10.68
N ASP A 109 -7.66 9.19 -10.42
CA ASP A 109 -8.36 8.36 -11.40
C ASP A 109 -8.78 9.20 -12.63
N LEU A 110 -9.06 10.51 -12.45
CA LEU A 110 -9.33 11.46 -13.55
C LEU A 110 -8.06 11.87 -14.30
N ASP A 111 -6.93 12.07 -13.60
CA ASP A 111 -5.63 12.29 -14.27
C ASP A 111 -5.28 11.12 -15.19
N VAL A 112 -5.50 9.88 -14.72
CA VAL A 112 -5.24 8.67 -15.52
C VAL A 112 -6.14 8.62 -16.74
N GLN A 113 -7.44 8.90 -16.59
CA GLN A 113 -8.40 8.88 -17.71
C GLN A 113 -8.09 9.93 -18.76
N LEU A 114 -7.74 11.14 -18.36
CA LEU A 114 -7.32 12.19 -19.29
C LEU A 114 -6.05 11.79 -20.06
N ALA A 115 -5.07 11.21 -19.37
CA ALA A 115 -3.85 10.72 -20.00
C ALA A 115 -4.12 9.53 -20.95
N GLU A 116 -5.05 8.66 -20.63
CA GLU A 116 -5.48 7.55 -21.50
C GLU A 116 -6.22 8.07 -22.74
N LEU A 117 -7.15 9.01 -22.58
CA LEU A 117 -7.86 9.66 -23.67
C LEU A 117 -6.86 10.34 -24.62
N ALA A 118 -5.94 11.14 -24.08
CA ALA A 118 -4.91 11.82 -24.87
C ALA A 118 -4.04 10.82 -25.66
N ARG A 119 -3.64 9.72 -25.03
CA ARG A 119 -2.84 8.65 -25.68
C ARG A 119 -3.62 7.97 -26.80
N TYR A 120 -4.91 7.70 -26.58
CA TYR A 120 -5.77 7.10 -27.59
C TYR A 120 -5.95 8.04 -28.77
N CYS A 121 -6.24 9.32 -28.53
CA CYS A 121 -6.41 10.33 -29.56
C CYS A 121 -5.15 10.60 -30.37
N ALA A 122 -3.96 10.46 -29.78
CA ALA A 122 -2.70 10.63 -30.49
C ALA A 122 -2.52 9.64 -31.67
N GLY A 123 -3.18 8.48 -31.60
CA GLY A 123 -3.21 7.50 -32.70
C GLY A 123 -4.32 7.71 -33.74
N LEU A 124 -5.17 8.73 -33.59
CA LEU A 124 -6.31 8.99 -34.46
C LEU A 124 -5.97 10.07 -35.52
N PRO A 125 -6.64 10.06 -36.70
CA PRO A 125 -6.64 11.17 -37.64
C PRO A 125 -7.16 12.46 -36.98
N GLU A 126 -6.74 13.63 -37.49
CA GLU A 126 -7.08 14.91 -36.89
C GLU A 126 -8.59 15.19 -36.80
N HIS A 127 -9.35 14.85 -37.86
CA HIS A 127 -10.80 15.00 -37.88
C HIS A 127 -11.53 14.15 -36.80
N GLU A 128 -10.96 13.02 -36.40
CA GLU A 128 -11.49 12.20 -35.30
C GLU A 128 -11.12 12.74 -33.92
N ARG A 129 -9.97 13.43 -33.80
CA ARG A 129 -9.53 14.00 -32.52
C ARG A 129 -10.50 15.06 -32.02
N THR A 130 -11.07 15.87 -32.92
CA THR A 130 -12.05 16.90 -32.58
C THR A 130 -13.27 16.32 -31.88
N ALA A 131 -13.68 15.09 -32.22
CA ALA A 131 -14.78 14.40 -31.56
C ALA A 131 -14.50 14.06 -30.08
N ALA A 132 -13.24 14.08 -29.65
CA ALA A 132 -12.86 13.83 -28.25
C ALA A 132 -12.99 15.07 -27.35
N GLU A 133 -12.98 16.29 -27.90
CA GLU A 133 -12.92 17.52 -27.11
C GLU A 133 -14.09 17.69 -26.13
N PRO A 134 -15.37 17.35 -26.46
CA PRO A 134 -16.45 17.44 -25.48
C PRO A 134 -16.28 16.48 -24.31
N LEU A 135 -15.77 15.25 -24.55
CA LEU A 135 -15.48 14.30 -23.48
C LEU A 135 -14.30 14.78 -22.62
N LYS A 136 -13.26 15.31 -23.25
CA LYS A 136 -12.10 15.88 -22.55
C LYS A 136 -12.51 17.04 -21.63
N ALA A 137 -13.26 18.00 -22.15
CA ALA A 137 -13.76 19.13 -21.37
C ALA A 137 -14.59 18.68 -20.16
N ARG A 138 -15.44 17.66 -20.32
CA ARG A 138 -16.20 17.08 -19.22
C ARG A 138 -15.30 16.44 -18.15
N LEU A 139 -14.31 15.65 -18.57
CA LEU A 139 -13.35 15.03 -17.65
C LEU A 139 -12.49 16.07 -16.91
N GLU A 140 -12.09 17.15 -17.58
CA GLU A 140 -11.35 18.27 -16.96
C GLU A 140 -12.21 19.00 -15.91
N ALA A 141 -13.49 19.27 -16.20
CA ALA A 141 -14.41 19.85 -15.24
C ALA A 141 -14.62 18.94 -14.01
N GLU A 142 -14.74 17.63 -14.21
CA GLU A 142 -14.84 16.67 -13.11
C GLU A 142 -13.52 16.56 -12.32
N ARG A 143 -12.39 16.63 -13.00
CA ARG A 143 -11.06 16.68 -12.38
C ARG A 143 -10.93 17.90 -11.47
N ALA A 144 -11.33 19.08 -11.94
CA ALA A 144 -11.29 20.30 -11.12
C ALA A 144 -12.15 20.14 -9.85
N ARG A 145 -13.35 19.59 -9.95
CA ARG A 145 -14.22 19.29 -8.80
C ARG A 145 -13.63 18.25 -7.85
N ALA A 146 -13.02 17.20 -8.38
CA ALA A 146 -12.38 16.16 -7.58
C ALA A 146 -11.16 16.71 -6.84
N ARG A 147 -10.37 17.57 -7.48
CA ARG A 147 -9.23 18.26 -6.87
C ARG A 147 -9.67 19.19 -5.73
N ALA A 148 -10.72 20.00 -5.94
CA ALA A 148 -11.25 20.85 -4.89
C ALA A 148 -11.71 20.04 -3.66
N ARG A 149 -12.37 18.88 -3.88
CA ARG A 149 -12.70 17.94 -2.78
C ARG A 149 -11.47 17.35 -2.10
N MET A 150 -10.45 17.03 -2.86
CA MET A 150 -9.18 16.51 -2.34
C MET A 150 -8.49 17.54 -1.43
N VAL A 151 -8.36 18.79 -1.88
CA VAL A 151 -7.74 19.87 -1.08
C VAL A 151 -8.52 20.05 0.23
N ARG A 152 -9.86 20.14 0.18
CA ARG A 152 -10.68 20.22 1.40
C ARG A 152 -10.46 19.02 2.34
N ALA A 153 -10.28 17.81 1.81
CA ALA A 153 -9.98 16.63 2.63
C ALA A 153 -8.60 16.72 3.28
N LEU A 154 -7.60 17.27 2.59
CA LEU A 154 -6.26 17.49 3.12
C LEU A 154 -6.26 18.58 4.21
N ASP A 155 -7.08 19.62 4.07
CA ASP A 155 -7.22 20.72 5.04
C ASP A 155 -8.07 20.36 6.26
N SER A 156 -8.75 19.23 6.23
CA SER A 156 -9.69 18.84 7.28
C SER A 156 -8.98 18.58 8.61
N GLU A 157 -9.64 18.96 9.71
CA GLU A 157 -9.15 18.71 11.07
C GLU A 157 -8.83 17.22 11.33
N PRO A 158 -9.65 16.25 10.88
CA PRO A 158 -9.28 14.84 11.03
C PRO A 158 -7.97 14.47 10.33
N THR A 159 -7.64 15.11 9.19
CA THR A 159 -6.38 14.86 8.48
C THR A 159 -5.19 15.46 9.24
N ARG A 160 -5.32 16.66 9.79
CA ARG A 160 -4.28 17.27 10.63
C ARG A 160 -3.97 16.41 11.84
N ARG A 161 -5.00 16.02 12.62
CA ARG A 161 -4.84 15.13 13.78
C ARG A 161 -4.24 13.77 13.43
N TRP A 162 -4.58 13.25 12.25
CA TRP A 162 -3.99 12.01 11.77
C TRP A 162 -2.48 12.15 11.53
N LEU A 163 -2.03 13.21 10.89
CA LEU A 163 -0.60 13.49 10.65
C LEU A 163 0.15 13.75 11.96
N GLU A 164 -0.43 14.51 12.88
CA GLU A 164 0.11 14.74 14.23
C GLU A 164 0.27 13.43 15.00
N THR A 165 -0.75 12.57 15.02
CA THR A 165 -0.69 11.26 15.67
C THR A 165 0.42 10.39 15.09
N LEU A 166 0.59 10.40 13.76
CA LEU A 166 1.70 9.69 13.08
C LEU A 166 3.06 10.26 13.47
N SER A 167 3.17 11.59 13.54
CA SER A 167 4.40 12.29 13.92
C SER A 167 4.83 11.95 15.34
N LEU A 168 3.92 12.15 16.31
CA LEU A 168 4.18 11.89 17.72
C LEU A 168 4.56 10.42 17.96
N ALA A 169 3.79 9.47 17.44
CA ALA A 169 4.06 8.05 17.61
C ALA A 169 5.39 7.63 16.95
N SER A 170 5.72 8.18 15.79
CA SER A 170 6.99 7.86 15.12
C SER A 170 8.21 8.49 15.80
N ALA A 171 8.05 9.59 16.54
CA ALA A 171 9.11 10.19 17.35
C ALA A 171 9.44 9.35 18.59
N GLN A 172 8.45 8.68 19.18
CA GLN A 172 8.58 7.84 20.38
C GLN A 172 9.22 6.46 20.13
N ALA A 173 9.72 6.19 18.92
CA ALA A 173 10.41 4.95 18.61
C ALA A 173 11.74 4.86 19.38
N SER A 174 11.65 4.52 20.66
CA SER A 174 12.80 4.17 21.52
C SER A 174 13.02 2.66 21.44
N ALA A 175 14.29 2.24 21.52
CA ALA A 175 14.68 0.84 21.64
C ALA A 175 14.01 0.23 22.89
N GLY A 176 12.92 -0.48 22.70
CA GLY A 176 12.24 -1.18 23.78
C GLY A 176 12.73 -2.62 23.87
N ASN A 177 12.93 -3.14 25.07
CA ASN A 177 13.13 -4.56 25.33
C ASN A 177 11.82 -5.32 25.02
N GLY A 178 11.50 -5.48 23.73
CA GLY A 178 10.33 -6.24 23.32
C GLY A 178 10.46 -7.73 23.58
N ALA A 179 9.36 -8.40 23.91
CA ALA A 179 9.32 -9.85 24.02
C ALA A 179 9.83 -10.51 22.73
N PHE A 180 10.42 -11.69 22.83
CA PHE A 180 10.95 -12.45 21.68
C PHE A 180 9.91 -12.58 20.55
N ALA A 181 8.66 -12.84 20.87
CA ALA A 181 7.56 -12.96 19.91
C ALA A 181 7.31 -11.69 19.07
N ASP A 182 7.77 -10.52 19.53
CA ASP A 182 7.62 -9.23 18.84
C ASP A 182 8.85 -8.84 18.02
N ARG A 183 9.92 -9.64 18.06
CA ARG A 183 11.12 -9.39 17.24
C ARG A 183 10.79 -9.43 15.75
N ALA A 184 11.34 -8.50 15.00
CA ALA A 184 11.08 -8.37 13.57
C ALA A 184 11.45 -9.63 12.79
N MET A 185 12.54 -10.32 13.18
CA MET A 185 13.00 -11.57 12.57
C MET A 185 12.03 -12.75 12.76
N VAL A 186 11.16 -12.70 13.77
CA VAL A 186 10.09 -13.69 14.00
C VAL A 186 8.82 -13.28 13.27
N VAL A 187 8.37 -12.05 13.48
CA VAL A 187 7.08 -11.55 13.00
C VAL A 187 7.03 -11.40 11.49
N MET A 188 8.09 -10.85 10.88
CA MET A 188 8.08 -10.51 9.45
C MET A 188 8.06 -11.72 8.52
N PRO A 189 8.89 -12.78 8.73
CA PRO A 189 8.82 -13.99 7.92
C PRO A 189 7.43 -14.61 7.88
N GLU A 190 6.76 -14.76 9.03
CA GLU A 190 5.42 -15.36 9.09
C GLU A 190 4.37 -14.47 8.41
N ARG A 191 4.46 -13.17 8.53
CA ARG A 191 3.56 -12.24 7.82
C ARG A 191 3.70 -12.33 6.32
N VAL A 192 4.93 -12.41 5.80
CA VAL A 192 5.19 -12.60 4.37
C VAL A 192 4.63 -13.93 3.90
N ARG A 193 4.88 -15.04 4.63
CA ARG A 193 4.33 -16.37 4.33
C ARG A 193 2.80 -16.35 4.32
N CYS A 194 2.16 -15.72 5.32
CA CYS A 194 0.70 -15.60 5.40
C CYS A 194 0.13 -14.81 4.21
N ARG A 195 0.74 -13.67 3.84
CA ARG A 195 0.30 -12.87 2.68
C ARG A 195 0.46 -13.63 1.37
N PHE A 196 1.54 -14.38 1.21
CA PHE A 196 1.72 -15.24 0.04
C PHE A 196 0.66 -16.34 -0.04
N ARG A 197 0.37 -17.04 1.07
CA ARG A 197 -0.71 -18.06 1.12
C ARG A 197 -2.06 -17.48 0.69
N LYS A 198 -2.41 -16.28 1.20
CA LYS A 198 -3.65 -15.58 0.83
C LYS A 198 -3.69 -15.19 -0.64
N LEU A 199 -2.59 -14.68 -1.20
CA LEU A 199 -2.48 -14.37 -2.63
C LEU A 199 -2.62 -15.64 -3.47
N ARG A 200 -1.88 -16.71 -3.15
CA ARG A 200 -1.95 -17.99 -3.84
C ARG A 200 -3.37 -18.55 -3.86
N LYS A 201 -4.09 -18.53 -2.73
CA LYS A 201 -5.48 -18.97 -2.64
C LYS A 201 -6.40 -18.18 -3.57
N SER A 202 -6.21 -16.85 -3.68
CA SER A 202 -7.01 -16.02 -4.59
C SER A 202 -6.71 -16.30 -6.04
N VAL A 203 -5.43 -16.39 -6.42
CA VAL A 203 -5.07 -16.67 -7.82
C VAL A 203 -5.55 -18.04 -8.28
N ARG A 204 -5.54 -19.04 -7.39
CA ARG A 204 -6.05 -20.39 -7.70
C ARG A 204 -7.55 -20.44 -7.95
N ARG A 205 -8.31 -19.47 -7.47
CA ARG A 205 -9.76 -19.33 -7.69
C ARG A 205 -10.11 -18.63 -8.98
N LEU A 206 -9.13 -17.94 -9.60
CA LEU A 206 -9.39 -17.26 -10.87
C LEU A 206 -9.59 -18.28 -12.01
N HIS A 207 -10.63 -18.06 -12.77
CA HIS A 207 -10.97 -18.79 -13.98
C HIS A 207 -11.54 -17.82 -15.03
N THR A 208 -11.87 -18.31 -16.22
CA THR A 208 -12.30 -17.47 -17.36
C THR A 208 -13.55 -16.63 -17.08
N LYS A 209 -14.46 -17.15 -16.23
CA LYS A 209 -15.71 -16.47 -15.84
C LYS A 209 -15.60 -15.69 -14.51
N SER A 210 -14.38 -15.55 -13.93
CA SER A 210 -14.20 -14.78 -12.69
C SER A 210 -14.62 -13.33 -12.82
N SER A 211 -15.24 -12.84 -11.74
CA SER A 211 -15.75 -11.46 -11.64
C SER A 211 -14.61 -10.45 -11.53
N MET A 212 -14.93 -9.16 -11.70
CA MET A 212 -13.97 -8.08 -11.44
C MET A 212 -13.54 -8.02 -9.98
N GLU A 213 -14.42 -8.33 -9.06
CA GLU A 213 -14.15 -8.40 -7.63
C GLU A 213 -13.08 -9.43 -7.31
N ASP A 214 -13.05 -10.58 -8.02
CA ASP A 214 -12.03 -11.61 -7.89
C ASP A 214 -10.66 -11.07 -8.33
N TYR A 215 -10.58 -10.41 -9.48
CA TYR A 215 -9.35 -9.76 -9.96
C TYR A 215 -8.91 -8.64 -9.03
N HIS A 216 -9.84 -7.83 -8.53
CA HIS A 216 -9.57 -6.80 -7.55
C HIS A 216 -9.03 -7.39 -6.23
N ALA A 217 -9.58 -8.51 -5.77
CA ALA A 217 -9.10 -9.21 -4.58
C ALA A 217 -7.66 -9.71 -4.77
N VAL A 218 -7.32 -10.28 -5.95
CA VAL A 218 -5.95 -10.68 -6.29
C VAL A 218 -5.01 -9.48 -6.30
N ARG A 219 -5.40 -8.37 -6.96
CA ARG A 219 -4.61 -7.11 -7.00
C ARG A 219 -4.34 -6.58 -5.60
N ARG A 220 -5.35 -6.52 -4.74
CA ARG A 220 -5.23 -6.07 -3.36
C ARG A 220 -4.27 -6.96 -2.56
N ARG A 221 -4.36 -8.28 -2.69
CA ARG A 221 -3.48 -9.24 -1.99
C ARG A 221 -2.05 -9.21 -2.52
N ALA A 222 -1.86 -9.01 -3.83
CA ALA A 222 -0.53 -8.80 -4.41
C ALA A 222 0.14 -7.54 -3.86
N LYS A 223 -0.60 -6.43 -3.72
CA LYS A 223 -0.10 -5.21 -3.05
C LYS A 223 0.27 -5.45 -1.59
N GLN A 224 -0.59 -6.15 -0.83
CA GLN A 224 -0.32 -6.48 0.57
C GLN A 224 0.94 -7.34 0.74
N LEU A 225 1.15 -8.32 -0.14
CA LEU A 225 2.38 -9.12 -0.14
C LEU A 225 3.61 -8.26 -0.47
N ARG A 226 3.51 -7.41 -1.50
CA ARG A 226 4.60 -6.51 -1.87
C ARG A 226 5.02 -5.63 -0.70
N TYR A 227 4.07 -4.96 -0.07
CA TYR A 227 4.37 -4.09 1.08
C TYR A 227 4.99 -4.85 2.25
N ALA A 228 4.52 -6.07 2.54
CA ALA A 228 5.12 -6.90 3.58
C ALA A 228 6.59 -7.29 3.26
N ILE A 229 6.90 -7.60 2.00
CA ILE A 229 8.29 -7.88 1.59
C ILE A 229 9.11 -6.59 1.61
N GLU A 230 8.56 -5.47 1.13
CA GLU A 230 9.25 -4.17 1.12
C GLU A 230 9.61 -3.69 2.53
N SER A 231 8.73 -3.91 3.53
CA SER A 231 9.01 -3.53 4.92
C SER A 231 10.15 -4.34 5.57
N GLY A 232 10.42 -5.56 5.10
CA GLY A 232 11.52 -6.40 5.57
C GLY A 232 12.65 -6.59 4.56
N ALA A 233 12.71 -5.78 3.49
CA ALA A 233 13.59 -6.04 2.36
C ALA A 233 15.08 -6.08 2.74
N SER A 234 15.52 -5.27 3.70
CA SER A 234 16.89 -5.28 4.20
C SER A 234 17.27 -6.60 4.89
N MET A 235 16.34 -7.19 5.65
CA MET A 235 16.53 -8.51 6.28
C MET A 235 16.52 -9.66 5.26
N PHE A 236 15.72 -9.52 4.20
CA PHE A 236 15.49 -10.61 3.23
C PHE A 236 16.50 -10.60 2.07
N GLY A 237 17.17 -9.48 1.80
CA GLY A 237 18.21 -9.33 0.81
C GLY A 237 17.77 -9.62 -0.63
N LYS A 238 18.72 -10.08 -1.47
CA LYS A 238 18.51 -10.34 -2.90
C LYS A 238 17.27 -11.18 -3.26
N PRO A 239 16.89 -12.24 -2.51
CA PRO A 239 15.65 -12.97 -2.77
C PRO A 239 14.36 -12.11 -2.71
N ALA A 240 14.36 -11.10 -1.80
CA ALA A 240 13.26 -10.13 -1.75
C ALA A 240 13.19 -9.29 -3.02
N ASP A 241 14.31 -8.73 -3.47
CA ASP A 241 14.35 -7.87 -4.66
C ASP A 241 13.88 -8.60 -5.92
N GLU A 242 14.29 -9.85 -6.09
CA GLU A 242 13.88 -10.69 -7.22
C GLU A 242 12.37 -10.98 -7.18
N THR A 243 11.84 -11.25 -5.99
CA THR A 243 10.40 -11.49 -5.79
C THR A 243 9.61 -10.20 -6.01
N LEU A 244 10.11 -9.07 -5.51
CA LEU A 244 9.49 -7.74 -5.71
C LEU A 244 9.42 -7.35 -7.18
N ARG A 245 10.48 -7.57 -7.97
CA ARG A 245 10.45 -7.33 -9.42
C ARG A 245 9.37 -8.15 -10.12
N ALA A 246 9.21 -9.43 -9.75
CA ALA A 246 8.17 -10.27 -10.32
C ALA A 246 6.75 -9.85 -9.87
N LEU A 247 6.60 -9.44 -8.61
CA LEU A 247 5.32 -8.93 -8.07
C LEU A 247 4.91 -7.62 -8.72
N ARG A 248 5.84 -6.69 -9.00
CA ARG A 248 5.54 -5.44 -9.73
C ARG A 248 4.96 -5.75 -11.10
N ARG A 249 5.59 -6.62 -11.88
CA ARG A 249 5.08 -7.04 -13.20
C ARG A 249 3.68 -7.68 -13.14
N LEU A 250 3.42 -8.47 -12.10
CA LEU A 250 2.07 -9.02 -11.86
C LEU A 250 1.07 -7.91 -11.54
N GLN A 251 1.47 -6.94 -10.72
CA GLN A 251 0.63 -5.81 -10.34
C GLN A 251 0.35 -4.85 -11.50
N ASP A 252 1.30 -4.65 -12.41
CA ASP A 252 1.12 -3.84 -13.61
C ASP A 252 0.03 -4.45 -14.51
N LYS A 253 0.05 -5.78 -14.69
CA LYS A 253 -1.01 -6.49 -15.44
C LYS A 253 -2.38 -6.38 -14.77
N LEU A 254 -2.43 -6.58 -13.44
CA LEU A 254 -3.66 -6.43 -12.66
C LEU A 254 -4.13 -4.97 -12.61
N GLY A 255 -3.20 -4.02 -12.67
CA GLY A 255 -3.48 -2.59 -12.79
C GLY A 255 -4.16 -2.27 -14.11
N ALA A 256 -3.50 -2.59 -15.23
CA ALA A 256 -4.03 -2.37 -16.57
C ALA A 256 -5.42 -3.00 -16.76
N HIS A 257 -5.61 -4.24 -16.25
CA HIS A 257 -6.91 -4.91 -16.28
C HIS A 257 -8.00 -4.12 -15.54
N GLN A 258 -7.71 -3.64 -14.32
CA GLN A 258 -8.69 -2.92 -13.52
C GLN A 258 -8.97 -1.53 -14.08
N ASP A 259 -7.91 -0.81 -14.46
CA ASP A 259 -8.03 0.55 -14.95
C ASP A 259 -8.84 0.58 -16.26
N ALA A 260 -8.57 -0.35 -17.20
CA ALA A 260 -9.34 -0.52 -18.42
C ALA A 260 -10.82 -0.87 -18.17
N TYR A 261 -11.10 -1.78 -17.23
CA TYR A 261 -12.48 -2.11 -16.87
C TYR A 261 -13.23 -0.92 -16.27
N MET A 262 -12.60 -0.17 -15.36
CA MET A 262 -13.22 1.01 -14.75
C MET A 262 -13.47 2.11 -15.77
N SER A 263 -12.51 2.36 -16.68
CA SER A 263 -12.65 3.33 -17.77
C SER A 263 -13.80 2.96 -18.70
N ARG A 264 -13.88 1.68 -19.12
CA ARG A 264 -14.99 1.18 -19.94
C ARG A 264 -16.35 1.39 -19.29
N ASN A 265 -16.50 0.99 -18.02
CA ASN A 265 -17.79 1.13 -17.32
C ASN A 265 -18.19 2.59 -17.15
N ARG A 266 -17.23 3.48 -16.93
CA ARG A 266 -17.49 4.91 -16.84
C ARG A 266 -17.96 5.49 -18.17
N LEU A 267 -17.31 5.12 -19.28
CA LEU A 267 -17.72 5.54 -20.62
C LEU A 267 -19.15 5.07 -20.91
N ALA A 268 -19.47 3.82 -20.59
CA ALA A 268 -20.82 3.28 -20.74
C ALA A 268 -21.85 4.03 -19.88
N ALA A 269 -21.54 4.34 -18.62
CA ALA A 269 -22.42 5.10 -17.74
C ALA A 269 -22.64 6.54 -18.24
N LEU A 270 -21.58 7.20 -18.74
CA LEU A 270 -21.68 8.53 -19.34
C LEU A 270 -22.53 8.53 -20.61
N ALA A 271 -22.38 7.51 -21.48
CA ALA A 271 -23.13 7.39 -22.71
C ALA A 271 -24.63 7.09 -22.46
N ALA A 272 -24.93 6.33 -21.38
CA ALA A 272 -26.29 5.98 -21.00
C ALA A 272 -27.06 7.10 -20.28
N ASP A 273 -26.38 8.16 -19.83
CA ASP A 273 -27.02 9.30 -19.17
C ASP A 273 -27.75 10.17 -20.22
N PRO A 274 -29.08 10.27 -20.21
CA PRO A 274 -29.86 11.09 -21.17
C PRO A 274 -29.46 12.58 -21.12
N ALA A 275 -28.98 13.04 -19.98
CA ALA A 275 -28.54 14.43 -19.76
C ALA A 275 -27.06 14.67 -20.08
N ASN A 276 -26.38 13.72 -20.76
CA ASN A 276 -24.94 13.84 -21.01
C ASN A 276 -24.56 15.03 -21.91
N GLY A 277 -25.43 15.45 -22.80
CA GLY A 277 -25.22 16.59 -23.71
C GLY A 277 -24.07 16.40 -24.70
N LEU A 278 -23.57 15.16 -24.88
CA LEU A 278 -22.43 14.87 -25.76
C LEU A 278 -22.89 14.69 -27.22
N PRO A 279 -22.17 15.26 -28.19
CA PRO A 279 -22.46 15.08 -29.63
C PRO A 279 -22.40 13.60 -30.05
N PRO A 280 -23.16 13.18 -31.09
CA PRO A 280 -23.13 11.81 -31.59
C PRO A 280 -21.74 11.32 -32.00
N ALA A 281 -20.90 12.18 -32.59
CA ALA A 281 -19.53 11.85 -32.92
C ALA A 281 -18.68 11.52 -31.68
N THR A 282 -18.89 12.23 -30.56
CA THR A 282 -18.25 11.95 -29.26
C THR A 282 -18.70 10.61 -28.70
N LEU A 283 -20.01 10.31 -28.75
CA LEU A 283 -20.55 9.02 -28.30
C LEU A 283 -20.01 7.85 -29.12
N PHE A 284 -19.86 8.01 -30.44
CA PHE A 284 -19.23 7.02 -31.31
C PHE A 284 -17.77 6.77 -30.93
N LEU A 285 -16.99 7.83 -30.71
CA LEU A 285 -15.60 7.74 -30.25
C LEU A 285 -15.50 7.05 -28.87
N MET A 286 -16.42 7.36 -27.94
CA MET A 286 -16.50 6.70 -26.64
C MET A 286 -16.76 5.20 -26.78
N GLY A 287 -17.58 4.76 -27.72
CA GLY A 287 -17.81 3.35 -28.02
C GLY A 287 -16.53 2.64 -28.48
N ARG A 288 -15.78 3.26 -29.41
CA ARG A 288 -14.47 2.74 -29.88
C ARG A 288 -13.45 2.68 -28.76
N LEU A 289 -13.37 3.70 -27.91
CA LEU A 289 -12.49 3.71 -26.74
C LEU A 289 -12.89 2.63 -25.72
N ALA A 290 -14.19 2.41 -25.51
CA ALA A 290 -14.67 1.34 -24.63
C ALA A 290 -14.29 -0.05 -25.15
N GLU A 291 -14.31 -0.29 -26.47
CA GLU A 291 -13.84 -1.53 -27.08
C GLU A 291 -12.32 -1.70 -26.96
N HIS A 292 -11.55 -0.63 -27.14
CA HIS A 292 -10.11 -0.65 -26.87
C HIS A 292 -9.80 -1.08 -25.42
N HIS A 293 -10.56 -0.58 -24.44
CA HIS A 293 -10.44 -1.00 -23.04
C HIS A 293 -10.88 -2.46 -22.82
N ALA A 294 -11.90 -2.95 -23.53
CA ALA A 294 -12.30 -4.35 -23.47
C ALA A 294 -11.18 -5.28 -23.95
N SER A 295 -10.54 -4.94 -25.07
CA SER A 295 -9.39 -5.66 -25.63
C SER A 295 -8.21 -5.65 -24.65
N THR A 296 -7.88 -4.52 -24.03
CA THR A 296 -6.84 -4.39 -22.99
C THR A 296 -7.14 -5.30 -21.81
N THR A 297 -8.39 -5.35 -21.36
CA THR A 297 -8.84 -6.22 -20.25
C THR A 297 -8.64 -7.69 -20.60
N ALA A 298 -9.02 -8.10 -21.82
CA ALA A 298 -8.88 -9.48 -22.28
C ALA A 298 -7.40 -9.92 -22.38
N GLU A 299 -6.54 -9.07 -22.92
CA GLU A 299 -5.10 -9.36 -23.02
C GLU A 299 -4.42 -9.45 -21.66
N ALA A 300 -4.78 -8.57 -20.73
CA ALA A 300 -4.26 -8.62 -19.35
C ALA A 300 -4.63 -9.95 -18.68
N ARG A 301 -5.85 -10.49 -18.89
CA ARG A 301 -6.29 -11.80 -18.40
C ARG A 301 -5.43 -12.94 -18.91
N LYS A 302 -5.16 -12.97 -20.24
CA LYS A 302 -4.34 -14.02 -20.88
C LYS A 302 -2.93 -14.08 -20.29
N THR A 303 -2.31 -12.93 -20.00
CA THR A 303 -0.92 -12.84 -19.55
C THR A 303 -0.74 -13.00 -18.03
N LEU A 304 -1.83 -12.98 -17.25
CA LEU A 304 -1.80 -13.03 -15.78
C LEU A 304 -1.18 -14.32 -15.24
N THR A 305 -1.58 -15.47 -15.79
CA THR A 305 -1.10 -16.80 -15.35
C THR A 305 0.43 -16.92 -15.53
N GLY A 306 0.97 -16.43 -16.64
CA GLY A 306 2.42 -16.39 -16.88
C GLY A 306 3.17 -15.51 -15.88
N SER A 307 2.61 -14.35 -15.56
CA SER A 307 3.16 -13.43 -14.57
C SER A 307 3.14 -14.04 -13.16
N TRP A 308 2.07 -14.74 -12.80
CA TRP A 308 1.97 -15.44 -11.52
C TRP A 308 2.97 -16.59 -11.39
N ARG A 309 3.19 -17.40 -12.47
CA ARG A 309 4.23 -18.46 -12.47
C ARG A 309 5.61 -17.91 -12.12
N LYS A 310 5.95 -16.70 -12.62
CA LYS A 310 7.23 -16.02 -12.32
C LYS A 310 7.35 -15.61 -10.84
N VAL A 311 6.24 -15.27 -10.18
CA VAL A 311 6.22 -14.96 -8.74
C VAL A 311 6.39 -16.24 -7.91
N ARG A 312 5.55 -17.26 -8.13
CA ARG A 312 5.48 -18.47 -7.30
C ARG A 312 6.61 -19.48 -7.50
N GLY A 313 7.43 -19.29 -8.54
CA GLY A 313 8.49 -20.21 -8.96
C GLY A 313 9.75 -20.15 -8.10
N LYS A 314 10.93 -20.18 -8.75
CA LYS A 314 12.23 -20.18 -8.07
C LYS A 314 12.43 -18.96 -7.14
N ARG A 315 11.89 -17.80 -7.51
CA ARG A 315 11.99 -16.57 -6.71
C ARG A 315 11.34 -16.71 -5.34
N TRP A 316 10.10 -17.21 -5.32
CA TRP A 316 9.42 -17.46 -4.05
C TRP A 316 10.11 -18.56 -3.24
N ARG A 317 10.64 -19.60 -3.87
CA ARG A 317 11.38 -20.65 -3.16
C ARG A 317 12.61 -20.09 -2.46
N ALA A 318 13.43 -19.29 -3.17
CA ALA A 318 14.59 -18.63 -2.60
C ALA A 318 14.22 -17.70 -1.44
N LEU A 319 13.17 -16.88 -1.61
CA LEU A 319 12.71 -16.02 -0.51
C LEU A 319 12.21 -16.86 0.68
N ARG A 320 11.45 -17.93 0.44
CA ARG A 320 10.95 -18.81 1.51
C ARG A 320 12.08 -19.46 2.30
N THR A 321 13.16 -19.89 1.64
CA THR A 321 14.36 -20.39 2.32
C THR A 321 14.96 -19.32 3.20
N LYS A 322 15.16 -18.09 2.68
CA LYS A 322 15.69 -16.98 3.47
C LYS A 322 14.81 -16.61 4.68
N LEU A 323 13.48 -16.66 4.50
CA LEU A 323 12.53 -16.48 5.61
C LEU A 323 12.62 -17.59 6.66
N GLY A 324 13.01 -18.82 6.29
CA GLY A 324 13.32 -19.93 7.21
C GLY A 324 14.56 -19.63 8.03
N GLU A 325 15.69 -19.38 7.37
CA GLU A 325 16.95 -19.03 8.00
C GLU A 325 16.82 -17.93 9.07
N LEU A 326 16.08 -16.87 8.76
CA LEU A 326 15.84 -15.77 9.72
C LEU A 326 15.03 -16.22 10.95
N SER A 327 14.04 -17.08 10.75
CA SER A 327 13.26 -17.61 11.87
C SER A 327 14.10 -18.53 12.75
N ASP A 328 14.96 -19.36 12.13
CA ASP A 328 15.84 -20.30 12.82
C ASP A 328 16.91 -19.55 13.61
N THR A 329 17.57 -18.55 13.02
CA THR A 329 18.52 -17.66 13.70
C THR A 329 17.90 -16.95 14.89
N ALA A 330 16.67 -16.49 14.78
CA ALA A 330 15.95 -15.85 15.88
C ALA A 330 15.67 -16.83 17.03
N CYS A 331 15.32 -18.09 16.71
CA CYS A 331 15.10 -19.15 17.71
C CYS A 331 16.39 -19.52 18.43
N GLU A 332 17.51 -19.68 17.70
CA GLU A 332 18.83 -19.97 18.26
C GLU A 332 19.29 -18.88 19.23
N ALA A 333 19.15 -17.62 18.83
CA ALA A 333 19.50 -16.47 19.67
C ALA A 333 18.63 -16.36 20.94
N ASN A 334 17.38 -16.87 20.91
CA ASN A 334 16.52 -16.92 22.08
C ASN A 334 16.93 -18.05 23.05
N ASN A 335 17.32 -19.20 22.51
CA ASN A 335 17.72 -20.35 23.33
C ASN A 335 19.11 -20.15 23.97
N GLY A 336 19.97 -19.33 23.40
CA GLY A 336 21.27 -18.96 23.95
C GLY A 336 21.28 -17.79 24.91
N ALA A 337 20.16 -17.07 25.05
CA ALA A 337 20.04 -15.98 26.00
C ALA A 337 19.70 -16.55 27.42
N PRO A 338 20.44 -16.19 28.49
CA PRO A 338 20.06 -16.58 29.84
C PRO A 338 18.64 -16.09 30.11
N ALA A 339 17.82 -16.96 30.71
CA ALA A 339 16.44 -16.66 31.08
C ALA A 339 16.41 -15.38 31.94
N GLN A 340 15.94 -14.27 31.36
CA GLN A 340 15.70 -13.07 32.15
C GLN A 340 14.50 -13.38 33.07
N PRO A 341 14.64 -13.23 34.41
CA PRO A 341 13.52 -13.39 35.31
C PRO A 341 12.42 -12.40 34.92
N ASN A 342 11.21 -12.90 34.91
CA ASN A 342 10.01 -12.15 34.49
C ASN A 342 9.66 -11.10 35.56
N ARG A 343 10.44 -10.00 35.61
CA ARG A 343 10.31 -8.95 36.64
C ARG A 343 8.89 -8.37 36.76
N ALA A 344 8.08 -8.49 35.71
CA ALA A 344 6.69 -8.04 35.75
C ALA A 344 5.81 -9.02 36.54
N HIS A 345 6.09 -10.33 36.49
CA HIS A 345 5.35 -11.34 37.25
C HIS A 345 5.78 -11.34 38.72
N ASP A 346 7.07 -11.20 38.99
CA ASP A 346 7.62 -11.13 40.34
C ASP A 346 7.20 -9.83 41.06
N ALA A 347 7.10 -8.71 40.34
CA ALA A 347 6.60 -7.46 40.89
C ALA A 347 5.09 -7.53 41.21
N ALA A 348 4.30 -8.26 40.37
CA ALA A 348 2.88 -8.47 40.64
C ALA A 348 2.65 -9.38 41.86
N ILE A 349 3.49 -10.42 42.04
CA ILE A 349 3.44 -11.30 43.24
C ILE A 349 3.89 -10.53 44.49
N ALA A 350 4.93 -9.70 44.41
CA ALA A 350 5.40 -8.87 45.51
C ALA A 350 4.36 -7.81 45.91
N ALA A 351 3.65 -7.20 44.97
CA ALA A 351 2.57 -6.26 45.25
C ALA A 351 1.35 -6.93 45.92
N ALA A 352 0.98 -8.12 45.46
CA ALA A 352 -0.11 -8.89 46.05
C ALA A 352 0.19 -9.40 47.48
N SER A 353 1.48 -9.56 47.83
CA SER A 353 1.90 -10.00 49.17
C SER A 353 1.94 -8.86 50.20
N LEU A 354 1.85 -7.59 49.76
CA LEU A 354 1.87 -6.43 50.66
C LEU A 354 0.47 -5.93 51.07
N GLU A 355 -0.61 -6.45 50.47
CA GLU A 355 -2.00 -6.04 50.80
C GLU A 355 -2.66 -6.84 51.90
N HIS A 356 -1.96 -7.76 52.57
CA HIS A 356 -2.51 -8.52 53.67
C HIS A 356 -1.92 -8.04 55.02
N VAL A 357 -2.33 -6.82 55.45
CA VAL A 357 -2.19 -6.35 56.80
C VAL A 357 -3.49 -6.69 57.54
N PRO A 358 -3.51 -7.55 58.56
CA PRO A 358 -4.73 -7.85 59.32
C PRO A 358 -5.16 -6.61 60.09
N GLU A 359 -6.45 -6.23 59.97
CA GLU A 359 -7.07 -5.19 60.78
C GLU A 359 -7.02 -5.59 62.27
N PRO A 360 -6.73 -4.65 63.21
CA PRO A 360 -6.78 -4.92 64.66
C PRO A 360 -8.25 -5.04 65.15
N GLU A 361 -8.54 -6.12 65.83
CA GLU A 361 -9.85 -6.35 66.49
C GLU A 361 -10.28 -5.20 67.39
N PRO A 362 -11.56 -4.80 67.39
CA PRO A 362 -12.08 -3.77 68.31
C PRO A 362 -12.15 -4.29 69.74
N ARG A 363 -11.44 -3.62 70.66
CA ARG A 363 -11.53 -3.87 72.10
C ARG A 363 -12.95 -3.57 72.57
N SER A 364 -13.62 -4.58 73.12
CA SER A 364 -14.86 -4.47 73.88
C SER A 364 -14.62 -3.66 75.14
N ILE A 365 -15.30 -2.53 75.28
CA ILE A 365 -15.44 -1.82 76.59
C ILE A 365 -16.83 -2.17 77.14
N ASN A 366 -16.81 -2.95 78.19
CA ASN A 366 -17.93 -3.06 79.15
C ASN A 366 -18.04 -1.75 79.93
N HIS A 367 -19.19 -1.12 79.85
CA HIS A 367 -19.95 -0.60 81.01
C HIS A 367 -21.38 -0.29 80.58
#